data_28d9f8a0d7c376cadddcd27fd7013263
#
_entry.id   28d9f8a0d7c376cadddcd27fd7013263
#
_cell.length_a   1.000
_cell.length_b   1.000
_cell.length_c   1.000
_cell.angle_alpha   90.00
_cell.angle_beta   90.00
_cell.angle_gamma   90.00
#
_symmetry.space_group_name_H-M   'P 1'
#
loop_
_entity.id
_entity.type
_entity.pdbx_description
1 polymer ?
#
loop_
_entity_poly.entity_id
_entity_poly.type
_entity_poly.pdbx_seq_one_letter_code
_entity_poly.pdbx_strand_id
1 'polypeptide(L)'
;FSVEAETGNRSLVDGTDFLLRDAMRVSNRLRSNQQGSYSIDKSRSVMYLPRTKNFPQNSEFETTITFVNNDGTTGNYINSVTPSSEAITLRMHHSFVQLPDNDYQPRVFDPRSSFIPISYYDYSTPIVEPIEKMYIMRHRLKKKNPAAAISEPIKPIIYYVDNGTPEPIRSAL
;
A
#
# COMPACT_ATOMS: atom_id res chain seq x y z
N PHE A 1 18.11 7.79 0.30
CA PHE A 1 18.44 7.61 1.73
C PHE A 1 19.91 7.90 1.97
N SER A 2 20.25 8.69 2.99
CA SER A 2 21.62 8.76 3.48
C SER A 2 21.95 7.51 4.29
N VAL A 3 23.13 6.95 4.11
CA VAL A 3 23.65 5.83 4.91
C VAL A 3 24.39 6.42 6.11
N GLU A 4 23.92 6.14 7.31
CA GLU A 4 24.48 6.66 8.57
C GLU A 4 25.49 5.69 9.20
N ALA A 5 25.32 4.39 8.98
CA ALA A 5 26.24 3.36 9.45
C ALA A 5 26.07 2.06 8.66
N GLU A 6 27.13 1.25 8.61
CA GLU A 6 27.10 -0.08 7.99
C GLU A 6 27.72 -1.12 8.92
N THR A 7 27.11 -2.31 8.97
CA THR A 7 27.63 -3.46 9.74
C THR A 7 27.32 -4.74 8.99
N GLY A 8 28.33 -5.37 8.40
CA GLY A 8 28.17 -6.57 7.58
C GLY A 8 27.28 -6.30 6.35
N ASN A 9 26.14 -6.97 6.25
CA ASN A 9 25.17 -6.81 5.16
C ASN A 9 23.99 -5.89 5.54
N ARG A 10 24.13 -5.09 6.60
CA ARG A 10 23.10 -4.18 7.06
C ARG A 10 23.57 -2.73 6.98
N SER A 11 22.70 -1.86 6.53
CA SER A 11 22.92 -0.41 6.49
C SER A 11 21.86 0.30 7.30
N LEU A 12 22.27 1.18 8.19
CA LEU A 12 21.39 2.14 8.85
C LEU A 12 21.19 3.33 7.92
N VAL A 13 19.96 3.66 7.62
CA VAL A 13 19.62 4.76 6.70
C VAL A 13 18.68 5.75 7.35
N ASP A 14 18.83 7.03 7.06
CA ASP A 14 17.82 8.03 7.39
C ASP A 14 16.67 7.96 6.36
N GLY A 15 15.51 7.55 6.83
CA GLY A 15 14.26 7.45 6.06
C GLY A 15 13.32 8.65 6.24
N THR A 16 13.70 9.66 6.99
CA THR A 16 12.82 10.76 7.41
C THR A 16 12.17 11.46 6.22
N ASP A 17 12.96 11.96 5.27
CA ASP A 17 12.44 12.66 4.09
C ASP A 17 11.58 11.76 3.18
N PHE A 18 11.89 10.46 3.14
CA PHE A 18 11.09 9.51 2.39
C PHE A 18 9.71 9.29 3.01
N LEU A 19 9.64 9.20 4.34
CA LEU A 19 8.41 8.93 5.07
C LEU A 19 7.55 10.20 5.24
N LEU A 20 8.16 11.37 5.31
CA LEU A 20 7.45 12.66 5.45
C LEU A 20 7.12 13.33 4.10
N ARG A 21 7.22 12.62 3.00
CA ARG A 21 6.82 13.15 1.67
C ARG A 21 5.32 13.02 1.42
N ASP A 22 4.80 13.75 0.44
CA ASP A 22 3.44 13.59 -0.09
C ASP A 22 3.33 12.31 -0.96
N ALA A 23 3.42 11.15 -0.32
CA ALA A 23 3.39 9.86 -1.00
C ALA A 23 2.06 9.59 -1.72
N MET A 24 0.96 10.14 -1.21
CA MET A 24 -0.40 9.96 -1.74
C MET A 24 -0.79 11.04 -2.76
N ARG A 25 0.12 11.98 -3.09
CA ARG A 25 -0.12 13.12 -3.98
C ARG A 25 -1.34 13.95 -3.56
N VAL A 26 -1.48 14.16 -2.25
CA VAL A 26 -2.59 14.93 -1.67
C VAL A 26 -2.65 16.34 -2.24
N SER A 27 -1.51 17.04 -2.32
CA SER A 27 -1.43 18.38 -2.90
C SER A 27 -1.97 18.43 -4.34
N ASN A 28 -1.57 17.46 -5.17
CA ASN A 28 -2.05 17.37 -6.54
C ASN A 28 -3.54 17.05 -6.62
N ARG A 29 -4.03 16.13 -5.78
CA ARG A 29 -5.45 15.75 -5.73
C ARG A 29 -6.33 16.94 -5.32
N LEU A 30 -5.91 17.68 -4.30
CA LEU A 30 -6.64 18.87 -3.85
C LEU A 30 -6.72 19.91 -4.96
N ARG A 31 -5.61 20.20 -5.63
CA ARG A 31 -5.56 21.15 -6.74
C ARG A 31 -6.45 20.69 -7.91
N SER A 32 -6.35 19.43 -8.34
CA SER A 32 -7.14 18.90 -9.47
C SER A 32 -8.64 18.91 -9.19
N ASN A 33 -9.04 18.79 -7.92
CA ASN A 33 -10.44 18.84 -7.50
C ASN A 33 -10.88 20.23 -7.05
N GLN A 34 -10.13 21.29 -7.39
CA GLN A 34 -10.45 22.68 -7.06
C GLN A 34 -10.65 22.93 -5.54
N GLN A 35 -9.88 22.20 -4.72
CA GLN A 35 -9.96 22.32 -3.26
C GLN A 35 -8.90 23.25 -2.68
N GLY A 36 -8.12 23.93 -3.51
CA GLY A 36 -7.03 24.83 -3.11
C GLY A 36 -5.64 24.29 -3.45
N SER A 37 -4.64 25.14 -3.27
CA SER A 37 -3.23 24.81 -3.50
C SER A 37 -2.52 24.62 -2.16
N TYR A 38 -2.04 23.41 -1.91
CA TYR A 38 -1.41 23.02 -0.66
C TYR A 38 -0.01 22.48 -0.88
N SER A 39 0.89 22.73 0.08
CA SER A 39 2.22 22.14 0.14
C SER A 39 2.54 21.62 1.54
N ILE A 40 3.47 20.64 1.63
CA ILE A 40 3.88 20.11 2.94
C ILE A 40 4.60 21.16 3.75
N ASP A 41 4.21 21.29 5.02
CA ASP A 41 4.97 21.99 6.05
C ASP A 41 5.80 20.97 6.84
N LYS A 42 7.09 20.88 6.50
CA LYS A 42 8.01 19.97 7.19
C LYS A 42 8.16 20.26 8.68
N SER A 43 8.04 21.53 9.10
CA SER A 43 8.19 21.92 10.50
C SER A 43 7.06 21.43 11.41
N ARG A 44 5.89 21.16 10.81
CA ARG A 44 4.70 20.61 11.47
C ARG A 44 4.38 19.17 11.05
N SER A 45 5.38 18.47 10.48
CA SER A 45 5.25 17.07 10.06
C SER A 45 6.21 16.20 10.84
N VAL A 46 5.75 15.05 11.32
CA VAL A 46 6.52 14.21 12.25
C VAL A 46 6.13 12.73 12.13
N MET A 47 7.05 11.84 12.49
CA MET A 47 6.76 10.41 12.69
C MET A 47 5.83 10.21 13.88
N TYR A 48 4.82 9.34 13.73
CA TYR A 48 3.93 8.97 14.82
C TYR A 48 4.36 7.63 15.43
N LEU A 49 5.26 7.69 16.39
CA LEU A 49 5.90 6.51 16.99
C LEU A 49 4.94 5.49 17.63
N PRO A 50 3.81 5.88 18.27
CA PRO A 50 2.92 4.90 18.90
C PRO A 50 2.39 3.81 17.97
N ARG A 51 2.29 4.08 16.67
CA ARG A 51 1.85 3.12 15.65
C ARG A 51 2.95 2.71 14.67
N THR A 52 4.19 3.15 14.89
CA THR A 52 5.34 2.69 14.14
C THR A 52 5.84 1.40 14.76
N LYS A 53 5.79 0.29 14.00
CA LYS A 53 6.09 -1.06 14.51
C LYS A 53 6.80 -1.88 13.45
N ASN A 54 7.64 -2.79 13.94
CA ASN A 54 8.33 -3.75 13.09
C ASN A 54 7.92 -5.18 13.44
N PHE A 55 7.69 -5.98 12.42
CA PHE A 55 7.33 -7.39 12.48
C PHE A 55 8.31 -8.20 11.61
N PRO A 56 8.37 -9.55 11.73
CA PRO A 56 9.33 -10.35 11.00
C PRO A 56 9.32 -10.18 9.47
N GLN A 57 8.18 -9.88 8.87
CA GLN A 57 8.02 -9.77 7.41
C GLN A 57 7.47 -8.41 6.94
N ASN A 58 7.18 -7.48 7.86
CA ASN A 58 6.71 -6.15 7.52
C ASN A 58 7.11 -5.13 8.57
N SER A 59 7.25 -3.89 8.13
CA SER A 59 7.48 -2.72 8.97
C SER A 59 6.44 -1.67 8.66
N GLU A 60 5.79 -1.19 9.71
CA GLU A 60 4.69 -0.23 9.63
C GLU A 60 5.13 1.11 10.19
N PHE A 61 5.02 2.15 9.39
CA PHE A 61 5.35 3.52 9.78
C PHE A 61 4.11 4.39 9.66
N GLU A 62 3.83 5.16 10.68
CA GLU A 62 2.76 6.14 10.64
C GLU A 62 3.34 7.54 10.80
N THR A 63 2.89 8.46 9.97
CA THR A 63 3.34 9.84 9.95
C THR A 63 2.17 10.79 10.10
N THR A 64 2.40 11.91 10.74
CA THR A 64 1.49 13.05 10.76
C THR A 64 2.07 14.10 9.84
N ILE A 65 1.38 14.41 8.75
CA ILE A 65 1.83 15.36 7.74
C ILE A 65 0.86 16.53 7.68
N THR A 66 1.39 17.73 7.82
CA THR A 66 0.63 18.97 7.71
C THR A 66 0.89 19.62 6.34
N PHE A 67 -0.19 20.01 5.70
CA PHE A 67 -0.19 20.77 4.45
C PHE A 67 -0.70 22.17 4.72
N VAL A 68 -0.01 23.18 4.22
CA VAL A 68 -0.42 24.58 4.31
C VAL A 68 -0.98 25.07 2.99
N ASN A 69 -2.00 25.90 3.07
CA ASN A 69 -2.58 26.57 1.93
C ASN A 69 -1.63 27.67 1.43
N ASN A 70 -1.31 27.63 0.13
CA ASN A 70 -0.32 28.54 -0.46
C ASN A 70 -0.94 29.82 -1.05
N ASP A 71 -2.23 29.81 -1.42
CA ASP A 71 -2.89 30.85 -2.18
C ASP A 71 -4.18 31.39 -1.55
N GLY A 72 -4.55 30.87 -0.37
CA GLY A 72 -5.78 31.24 0.32
C GLY A 72 -7.07 30.74 -0.32
N THR A 73 -6.98 30.06 -1.47
CA THR A 73 -8.18 29.49 -2.10
C THR A 73 -8.54 28.16 -1.45
N THR A 74 -9.83 27.87 -1.35
CA THR A 74 -10.33 26.62 -0.77
C THR A 74 -11.65 26.22 -1.39
N GLY A 75 -11.86 24.91 -1.50
CA GLY A 75 -13.12 24.34 -1.99
C GLY A 75 -14.07 23.95 -0.87
N ASN A 76 -15.31 23.66 -1.24
CA ASN A 76 -16.37 23.30 -0.28
C ASN A 76 -16.05 22.05 0.52
N TYR A 77 -15.37 21.05 -0.06
CA TYR A 77 -15.02 19.83 0.65
C TYR A 77 -14.08 20.12 1.82
N ILE A 78 -12.99 20.85 1.58
CA ILE A 78 -12.06 21.23 2.65
C ILE A 78 -12.76 22.03 3.75
N ASN A 79 -13.57 23.01 3.38
CA ASN A 79 -14.32 23.82 4.35
C ASN A 79 -15.31 22.99 5.19
N SER A 80 -15.82 21.89 4.66
CA SER A 80 -16.77 21.03 5.38
C SER A 80 -16.13 20.03 6.33
N VAL A 81 -14.86 19.64 6.10
CA VAL A 81 -14.20 18.56 6.84
C VAL A 81 -13.04 19.02 7.72
N THR A 82 -12.63 20.29 7.62
CA THR A 82 -11.51 20.83 8.40
C THR A 82 -11.95 22.02 9.25
N PRO A 83 -11.37 22.19 10.46
CA PRO A 83 -11.64 23.37 11.30
C PRO A 83 -11.13 24.68 10.68
N SER A 84 -10.08 24.60 9.86
CA SER A 84 -9.49 25.73 9.15
C SER A 84 -8.98 25.25 7.80
N SER A 85 -9.16 26.09 6.78
CA SER A 85 -8.60 25.84 5.45
C SER A 85 -7.15 26.29 5.29
N GLU A 86 -6.58 26.98 6.27
CA GLU A 86 -5.19 27.46 6.23
C GLU A 86 -4.18 26.31 6.30
N ALA A 87 -4.52 25.25 7.06
CA ALA A 87 -3.69 24.06 7.16
C ALA A 87 -4.55 22.82 7.41
N ILE A 88 -4.18 21.74 6.77
CA ILE A 88 -4.79 20.43 6.96
C ILE A 88 -3.73 19.44 7.42
N THR A 89 -4.06 18.64 8.42
CA THR A 89 -3.15 17.62 8.95
C THR A 89 -3.74 16.24 8.72
N LEU A 90 -2.95 15.38 8.11
CA LEU A 90 -3.33 14.01 7.78
C LEU A 90 -2.41 13.02 8.46
N ARG A 91 -2.95 11.88 8.83
CA ARG A 91 -2.18 10.73 9.25
C ARG A 91 -1.99 9.81 8.05
N MET A 92 -0.72 9.54 7.69
CA MET A 92 -0.36 8.65 6.60
C MET A 92 0.28 7.38 7.15
N HIS A 93 -0.13 6.24 6.60
CA HIS A 93 0.40 4.93 6.93
C HIS A 93 1.25 4.41 5.78
N HIS A 94 2.46 3.93 6.11
CA HIS A 94 3.40 3.30 5.18
C HIS A 94 3.66 1.88 5.64
N SER A 95 3.41 0.91 4.78
CA SER A 95 3.66 -0.50 5.03
C SER A 95 4.76 -1.00 4.09
N PHE A 96 5.86 -1.48 4.66
CA PHE A 96 6.94 -2.15 3.92
C PHE A 96 6.82 -3.65 4.17
N VAL A 97 6.50 -4.39 3.14
CA VAL A 97 6.26 -5.82 3.23
C VAL A 97 7.34 -6.56 2.47
N GLN A 98 7.92 -7.59 3.10
CA GLN A 98 8.86 -8.48 2.43
C GLN A 98 8.16 -9.15 1.25
N LEU A 99 8.74 -9.02 0.07
CA LEU A 99 8.22 -9.70 -1.12
C LEU A 99 8.34 -11.21 -0.96
N PRO A 100 7.37 -11.98 -1.49
CA PRO A 100 7.48 -13.43 -1.53
C PRO A 100 8.63 -13.88 -2.44
N ASP A 101 8.99 -15.17 -2.35
CA ASP A 101 9.95 -15.79 -3.27
C ASP A 101 9.47 -15.73 -4.73
N ASN A 102 10.38 -16.01 -5.67
CA ASN A 102 10.12 -15.94 -7.11
C ASN A 102 9.62 -17.27 -7.71
N ASP A 103 9.19 -18.24 -6.92
CA ASP A 103 8.76 -19.57 -7.41
C ASP A 103 7.27 -19.64 -7.74
N TYR A 104 6.56 -18.50 -7.72
CA TYR A 104 5.17 -18.42 -8.15
C TYR A 104 5.07 -18.60 -9.66
N GLN A 105 4.24 -19.57 -10.09
CA GLN A 105 3.92 -19.80 -11.50
C GLN A 105 2.57 -19.14 -11.83
N PRO A 106 2.56 -18.02 -12.55
CA PRO A 106 1.32 -17.36 -12.93
C PRO A 106 0.56 -18.22 -13.95
N ARG A 107 -0.75 -18.09 -13.97
CA ARG A 107 -1.60 -18.70 -15.00
C ARG A 107 -2.13 -17.63 -15.94
N VAL A 108 -1.98 -17.89 -17.24
CA VAL A 108 -2.52 -16.99 -18.27
C VAL A 108 -4.04 -16.89 -18.13
N PHE A 109 -4.55 -15.69 -18.28
CA PHE A 109 -5.98 -15.41 -18.27
C PHE A 109 -6.62 -15.91 -19.57
N ASP A 110 -7.79 -16.52 -19.44
CA ASP A 110 -8.66 -16.86 -20.56
C ASP A 110 -10.00 -16.12 -20.35
N PRO A 111 -10.48 -15.32 -21.35
CA PRO A 111 -11.73 -14.57 -21.23
C PRO A 111 -12.97 -15.44 -20.95
N ARG A 112 -12.90 -16.74 -21.26
CA ARG A 112 -13.98 -17.70 -20.97
C ARG A 112 -14.01 -18.13 -19.51
N SER A 113 -12.98 -17.78 -18.74
CA SER A 113 -12.92 -18.07 -17.30
C SER A 113 -13.64 -16.99 -16.50
N SER A 114 -14.15 -17.39 -15.32
CA SER A 114 -14.79 -16.45 -14.37
C SER A 114 -13.78 -15.75 -13.45
N PHE A 115 -12.48 -15.82 -13.76
CA PHE A 115 -11.44 -15.18 -12.93
C PHE A 115 -11.28 -13.70 -13.27
N ILE A 116 -10.87 -12.93 -12.26
CA ILE A 116 -10.48 -11.54 -12.43
C ILE A 116 -9.03 -11.49 -12.96
N PRO A 117 -8.77 -10.83 -14.09
CA PRO A 117 -7.42 -10.68 -14.61
C PRO A 117 -6.65 -9.58 -13.88
N ILE A 118 -5.32 -9.73 -13.86
CA ILE A 118 -4.35 -8.67 -13.66
C ILE A 118 -3.50 -8.57 -14.92
N SER A 119 -3.25 -7.38 -15.43
CA SER A 119 -2.45 -7.19 -16.63
C SER A 119 -1.31 -6.20 -16.43
N TYR A 120 -0.29 -6.32 -17.28
CA TYR A 120 0.78 -5.35 -17.44
C TYR A 120 1.28 -5.37 -18.90
N TYR A 121 1.96 -4.30 -19.29
CA TYR A 121 2.58 -4.21 -20.61
C TYR A 121 4.05 -4.61 -20.51
N ASP A 122 4.43 -5.65 -21.23
CA ASP A 122 5.81 -6.14 -21.35
C ASP A 122 6.43 -5.66 -22.64
N TYR A 123 7.18 -4.57 -22.58
CA TYR A 123 7.86 -3.99 -23.74
C TYR A 123 9.09 -4.78 -24.22
N SER A 124 9.49 -5.83 -23.50
CA SER A 124 10.53 -6.77 -23.94
C SER A 124 9.97 -7.87 -24.86
N THR A 125 8.65 -7.94 -25.02
CA THR A 125 7.97 -8.93 -25.86
C THR A 125 8.33 -8.73 -27.34
N PRO A 126 8.61 -9.81 -28.11
CA PRO A 126 8.82 -9.71 -29.54
C PRO A 126 7.65 -9.05 -30.26
N ILE A 127 7.93 -8.31 -31.34
CA ILE A 127 6.96 -7.48 -32.07
C ILE A 127 5.75 -8.26 -32.62
N VAL A 128 5.92 -9.57 -32.78
CA VAL A 128 4.86 -10.47 -33.29
C VAL A 128 3.90 -10.97 -32.20
N GLU A 129 4.21 -10.68 -30.95
CA GLU A 129 3.40 -11.10 -29.79
C GLU A 129 2.71 -9.90 -29.14
N PRO A 130 1.53 -10.10 -28.50
CA PRO A 130 0.90 -9.07 -27.70
C PRO A 130 1.78 -8.63 -26.54
N ILE A 131 1.99 -7.31 -26.41
CA ILE A 131 2.73 -6.73 -25.29
C ILE A 131 1.94 -6.77 -23.97
N GLU A 132 0.61 -6.81 -24.04
CA GLU A 132 -0.23 -6.98 -22.86
C GLU A 132 -0.19 -8.44 -22.40
N LYS A 133 0.28 -8.65 -21.19
CA LYS A 133 0.31 -9.95 -20.53
C LYS A 133 -0.78 -9.97 -19.47
N MET A 134 -1.68 -10.95 -19.53
CA MET A 134 -2.82 -11.07 -18.61
C MET A 134 -2.73 -12.39 -17.84
N TYR A 135 -2.87 -12.30 -16.54
CA TYR A 135 -2.84 -13.45 -15.63
C TYR A 135 -4.05 -13.46 -14.71
N ILE A 136 -4.48 -14.65 -14.27
CA ILE A 136 -5.57 -14.77 -13.31
C ILE A 136 -5.08 -14.38 -11.90
N MET A 137 -5.92 -13.66 -11.18
CA MET A 137 -5.72 -13.35 -9.77
C MET A 137 -6.14 -14.56 -8.93
N ARG A 138 -5.21 -15.18 -8.21
CA ARG A 138 -5.48 -16.37 -7.39
C ARG A 138 -4.58 -16.47 -6.18
N HIS A 139 -5.04 -17.16 -5.15
CA HIS A 139 -4.19 -17.54 -4.04
C HIS A 139 -3.15 -18.56 -4.45
N ARG A 140 -1.93 -18.43 -3.91
CA ARG A 140 -0.85 -19.39 -4.09
C ARG A 140 -1.03 -20.54 -3.09
N LEU A 141 -1.75 -21.58 -3.53
CA LEU A 141 -1.98 -22.78 -2.70
C LEU A 141 -1.08 -23.91 -3.16
N LYS A 142 0.00 -24.17 -2.40
CA LYS A 142 0.86 -25.33 -2.59
C LYS A 142 0.43 -26.44 -1.63
N LYS A 143 0.31 -27.67 -2.10
CA LYS A 143 0.00 -28.84 -1.27
C LYS A 143 1.11 -29.04 -0.23
N LYS A 144 0.76 -29.32 1.01
CA LYS A 144 1.68 -29.75 2.06
C LYS A 144 2.27 -31.12 1.75
N ASN A 145 1.46 -32.02 1.17
CA ASN A 145 1.90 -33.29 0.60
C ASN A 145 1.62 -33.32 -0.90
N PRO A 146 2.62 -33.06 -1.78
CA PRO A 146 2.43 -33.03 -3.22
C PRO A 146 1.96 -34.37 -3.84
N ALA A 147 2.32 -35.51 -3.23
CA ALA A 147 1.98 -36.85 -3.71
C ALA A 147 0.53 -37.25 -3.40
N ALA A 148 -0.13 -36.63 -2.44
CA ALA A 148 -1.49 -36.94 -2.07
C ALA A 148 -2.50 -36.37 -3.10
N ALA A 149 -3.57 -37.12 -3.37
CA ALA A 149 -4.65 -36.62 -4.22
C ALA A 149 -5.30 -35.35 -3.64
N ILE A 150 -5.55 -35.35 -2.32
CA ILE A 150 -6.05 -34.23 -1.53
C ILE A 150 -5.03 -33.94 -0.42
N SER A 151 -4.69 -32.69 -0.23
CA SER A 151 -3.78 -32.24 0.82
C SER A 151 -4.13 -30.84 1.28
N GLU A 152 -3.93 -30.56 2.55
CA GLU A 152 -3.94 -29.20 3.08
C GLU A 152 -2.88 -28.34 2.38
N PRO A 153 -3.09 -27.03 2.25
CA PRO A 153 -2.07 -26.13 1.75
C PRO A 153 -0.97 -25.89 2.79
N ILE A 154 0.25 -25.58 2.35
CA ILE A 154 1.35 -25.16 3.22
C ILE A 154 0.97 -23.88 3.97
N LYS A 155 0.35 -22.92 3.26
CA LYS A 155 -0.20 -21.69 3.82
C LYS A 155 -1.70 -21.64 3.51
N PRO A 156 -2.56 -21.74 4.52
CA PRO A 156 -4.01 -21.64 4.32
C PRO A 156 -4.41 -20.20 3.95
N ILE A 157 -5.58 -20.04 3.37
CA ILE A 157 -6.22 -18.75 3.21
C ILE A 157 -6.77 -18.37 4.59
N ILE A 158 -6.33 -17.24 5.12
CA ILE A 158 -6.74 -16.74 6.44
C ILE A 158 -7.53 -15.46 6.25
N TYR A 159 -8.73 -15.43 6.82
CA TYR A 159 -9.55 -14.22 6.91
C TYR A 159 -9.54 -13.73 8.35
N TYR A 160 -9.32 -12.42 8.52
CA TYR A 160 -9.39 -11.77 9.81
C TYR A 160 -10.72 -11.03 9.90
N VAL A 161 -11.48 -11.31 10.94
CA VAL A 161 -12.73 -10.62 11.24
C VAL A 161 -12.44 -9.54 12.26
N ASP A 162 -12.84 -8.30 11.96
CA ASP A 162 -12.68 -7.16 12.87
C ASP A 162 -13.40 -7.44 14.20
N ASN A 163 -12.77 -7.06 15.31
CA ASN A 163 -13.31 -7.27 16.65
C ASN A 163 -14.57 -6.44 16.92
N GLY A 164 -14.82 -5.38 16.13
CA GLY A 164 -16.06 -4.61 16.15
C GLY A 164 -17.24 -5.28 15.44
N THR A 165 -17.02 -6.42 14.74
CA THR A 165 -18.10 -7.15 14.09
C THR A 165 -19.05 -7.73 15.16
N PRO A 166 -20.36 -7.37 15.14
CA PRO A 166 -21.29 -7.80 16.16
C PRO A 166 -21.65 -9.29 16.02
N GLU A 167 -22.02 -9.89 17.14
CA GLU A 167 -22.76 -11.16 17.13
C GLU A 167 -24.21 -10.93 16.64
N PRO A 168 -24.84 -11.88 15.88
CA PRO A 168 -24.35 -13.22 15.52
C PRO A 168 -23.54 -13.26 14.21
N ILE A 169 -23.23 -12.13 13.59
CA ILE A 169 -22.51 -12.08 12.29
C ILE A 169 -21.13 -12.73 12.43
N ARG A 170 -20.43 -12.43 13.51
CA ARG A 170 -19.10 -12.99 13.79
C ARG A 170 -19.10 -14.51 13.85
N SER A 171 -20.12 -15.12 14.48
CA SER A 171 -20.22 -16.57 14.61
C SER A 171 -20.67 -17.26 13.31
N ALA A 172 -21.18 -16.51 12.34
CA ALA A 172 -21.63 -17.03 11.05
C ALA A 172 -20.52 -17.03 9.98
N LEU A 173 -19.39 -16.37 10.26
CA LEU A 173 -18.23 -16.27 9.37
C LEU A 173 -17.20 -17.34 9.70
#